data_5e23feff56f53af9ba7da858ccc5bc28
#
_entry.id   5e23feff56f53af9ba7da858ccc5bc28
#
_cell.length_a   1.000
_cell.length_b   1.000
_cell.length_c   1.000
_cell.angle_alpha   90.00
_cell.angle_beta   90.00
_cell.angle_gamma   90.00
#
_symmetry.space_group_name_H-M   'P 1'
#
loop_
_entity.id
_entity.type
_entity.pdbx_description
1 polymer ?
#
loop_
_entity_poly.entity_id
_entity_poly.type
_entity_poly.pdbx_seq_one_letter_code
_entity_poly.pdbx_strand_id
1 'polypeptide(L)'
;IFTKMEEGWYMQKIPVVTIEGTENKEKYSLLHGHYDSWDVGVGDNATGDACMLEIARLLTNNKSKLKRSVKIAWWPGHSTGRYAGSTWFADTYAIDLDKNCIAQIDCDSPGCRWADTFNHLSCMTEAESFVHKIIKDVANITPVCERPHRAGDYAFNNIGLSSFFMLSSTMSDELRKEKNYYAVGGCGGNIAWHTEHDLMEIADKDNLERDIKVYASSIIELCNCKILPFDWRNTVKEFNNTLNNYQKNSGDHFDLKISIEKLHQFEKLLNDFYSNAENDKIEASDANRIIMELARILIPLNFSRDPRFTHDSAVPIPPLPIFSLCDEFNEIPTDLVGFAKNQLVRGQNRFISAINQAIHLVS
;
A
#
# COMPACT_ATOMS: atom_id res chain seq x y z
N ILE A 1 -0.59 40.97 6.74
CA ILE A 1 0.16 40.01 5.90
C ILE A 1 -0.29 40.23 4.46
N PHE A 2 0.67 40.52 3.56
CA PHE A 2 0.39 40.57 2.13
C PHE A 2 1.01 39.33 1.51
N THR A 3 0.22 38.55 0.75
CA THR A 3 0.68 37.39 0.02
C THR A 3 0.51 37.63 -1.47
N LYS A 4 1.50 37.24 -2.27
CA LYS A 4 1.42 37.15 -3.72
C LYS A 4 1.47 35.65 -4.07
N MET A 5 0.44 35.14 -4.69
CA MET A 5 0.36 33.76 -5.16
C MET A 5 0.72 33.72 -6.64
N GLU A 6 1.60 32.80 -7.02
CA GLU A 6 1.90 32.49 -8.41
C GLU A 6 1.46 31.05 -8.67
N GLU A 7 0.61 30.84 -9.67
CA GLU A 7 0.06 29.55 -10.05
C GLU A 7 0.64 29.12 -11.40
N GLY A 8 0.92 27.83 -11.55
CA GLY A 8 1.42 27.31 -12.82
C GLY A 8 2.11 25.96 -12.66
N TRP A 9 2.68 25.49 -13.75
CA TRP A 9 3.48 24.27 -13.77
C TRP A 9 4.93 24.62 -13.45
N TYR A 10 5.49 23.89 -12.48
CA TYR A 10 6.90 24.03 -12.08
C TYR A 10 7.62 22.71 -12.30
N MET A 11 8.80 22.78 -12.90
CA MET A 11 9.67 21.63 -13.08
C MET A 11 10.32 21.26 -11.75
N GLN A 12 10.03 20.05 -11.26
CA GLN A 12 10.65 19.45 -10.09
C GLN A 12 11.49 18.24 -10.53
N LYS A 13 12.52 17.90 -9.72
CA LYS A 13 13.36 16.74 -9.99
C LYS A 13 12.85 15.53 -9.22
N ILE A 14 12.73 14.39 -9.88
CA ILE A 14 12.48 13.10 -9.24
C ILE A 14 13.76 12.27 -9.38
N PRO A 15 14.62 12.18 -8.36
CA PRO A 15 15.74 11.24 -8.37
C PRO A 15 15.21 9.81 -8.44
N VAL A 16 15.76 9.02 -9.35
CA VAL A 16 15.43 7.60 -9.51
C VAL A 16 16.71 6.79 -9.69
N VAL A 17 16.85 5.72 -8.92
CA VAL A 17 17.94 4.75 -9.04
C VAL A 17 17.35 3.40 -9.44
N THR A 18 17.96 2.74 -10.43
CA THR A 18 17.66 1.35 -10.76
C THR A 18 18.87 0.47 -10.44
N ILE A 19 18.67 -0.53 -9.60
CA ILE A 19 19.64 -1.55 -9.27
C ILE A 19 19.19 -2.83 -9.97
N GLU A 20 19.88 -3.18 -11.06
CA GLU A 20 19.51 -4.32 -11.89
C GLU A 20 19.78 -5.65 -11.20
N GLY A 21 18.81 -6.54 -11.24
CA GLY A 21 18.95 -7.94 -10.87
C GLY A 21 19.73 -8.76 -11.91
N THR A 22 19.95 -10.04 -11.62
CA THR A 22 20.76 -10.95 -12.46
C THR A 22 19.94 -11.86 -13.35
N GLU A 23 18.66 -12.10 -13.03
CA GLU A 23 17.80 -13.06 -13.73
C GLU A 23 16.59 -12.35 -14.41
N ASN A 24 15.60 -11.97 -13.65
CA ASN A 24 14.37 -11.31 -14.13
C ASN A 24 14.50 -9.79 -13.99
N LYS A 25 15.38 -9.19 -14.79
CA LYS A 25 15.77 -7.77 -14.67
C LYS A 25 14.63 -6.79 -14.91
N GLU A 26 13.65 -7.17 -15.72
CA GLU A 26 12.46 -6.35 -16.00
C GLU A 26 11.49 -6.29 -14.82
N LYS A 27 11.48 -7.30 -13.94
CA LYS A 27 10.64 -7.31 -12.73
C LYS A 27 11.34 -6.61 -11.59
N TYR A 28 10.63 -5.72 -10.91
CA TYR A 28 11.22 -4.92 -9.84
C TYR A 28 10.25 -4.62 -8.70
N SER A 29 10.83 -4.39 -7.52
CA SER A 29 10.16 -3.73 -6.40
C SER A 29 10.46 -2.24 -6.44
N LEU A 30 9.46 -1.40 -6.19
CA LEU A 30 9.58 0.06 -6.11
C LEU A 30 9.67 0.49 -4.65
N LEU A 31 10.86 0.89 -4.19
CA LEU A 31 11.03 1.58 -2.92
C LEU A 31 10.91 3.08 -3.16
N HIS A 32 10.10 3.77 -2.39
CA HIS A 32 9.92 5.20 -2.58
C HIS A 32 9.63 5.94 -1.28
N GLY A 33 9.81 7.23 -1.30
CA GLY A 33 9.51 8.16 -0.22
C GLY A 33 9.56 9.59 -0.74
N HIS A 34 9.16 10.55 0.05
CA HIS A 34 9.21 11.95 -0.35
C HIS A 34 10.41 12.66 0.28
N TYR A 35 10.92 13.68 -0.41
CA TYR A 35 12.05 14.49 0.06
C TYR A 35 11.69 15.95 0.38
N ASP A 36 10.45 16.35 0.14
CA ASP A 36 9.93 17.65 0.60
C ASP A 36 9.39 17.54 2.04
N SER A 37 9.32 18.66 2.73
CA SER A 37 8.82 18.74 4.10
C SER A 37 8.05 20.03 4.35
N TRP A 38 7.32 20.10 5.47
CA TRP A 38 6.62 21.33 5.88
C TRP A 38 7.55 22.39 6.48
N ASP A 39 8.62 21.95 7.13
CA ASP A 39 9.64 22.81 7.74
C ASP A 39 11.00 22.12 7.58
N VAL A 40 11.77 21.89 8.63
CA VAL A 40 13.06 21.15 8.57
C VAL A 40 12.83 19.69 8.18
N GLY A 41 11.85 19.01 8.79
CA GLY A 41 11.39 17.70 8.38
C GLY A 41 12.40 16.57 8.58
N VAL A 42 12.99 16.47 9.78
CA VAL A 42 13.96 15.39 10.07
C VAL A 42 13.25 14.03 10.15
N GLY A 43 12.18 13.94 10.92
CA GLY A 43 11.36 12.73 11.02
C GLY A 43 10.52 12.51 9.77
N ASP A 44 9.98 13.59 9.18
CA ASP A 44 9.11 13.58 8.01
C ASP A 44 9.68 14.48 6.90
N ASN A 45 10.60 14.00 6.00
CA ASN A 45 10.97 12.59 5.83
C ASN A 45 12.49 12.39 5.65
N ALA A 46 13.36 13.20 6.25
CA ALA A 46 14.82 13.03 6.07
C ALA A 46 15.33 11.68 6.61
N THR A 47 14.69 11.09 7.64
CA THR A 47 15.01 9.73 8.10
C THR A 47 14.67 8.67 7.05
N GLY A 48 13.56 8.83 6.30
CA GLY A 48 13.20 7.99 5.17
C GLY A 48 14.18 8.12 4.02
N ASP A 49 14.58 9.34 3.69
CA ASP A 49 15.62 9.59 2.67
C ASP A 49 16.94 8.91 3.04
N ALA A 50 17.38 9.02 4.29
CA ALA A 50 18.60 8.36 4.78
C ALA A 50 18.48 6.83 4.73
N CYS A 51 17.31 6.29 5.10
CA CYS A 51 16.99 4.86 5.00
C CYS A 51 17.12 4.37 3.55
N MET A 52 16.48 5.05 2.61
CA MET A 52 16.51 4.68 1.18
C MET A 52 17.91 4.81 0.57
N LEU A 53 18.69 5.84 0.94
CA LEU A 53 20.08 6.01 0.49
C LEU A 53 20.98 4.88 1.00
N GLU A 54 20.84 4.46 2.26
CA GLU A 54 21.59 3.34 2.81
C GLU A 54 21.19 2.01 2.15
N ILE A 55 19.91 1.79 1.90
CA ILE A 55 19.42 0.62 1.15
C ILE A 55 19.99 0.63 -0.28
N ALA A 56 19.99 1.78 -0.96
CA ALA A 56 20.60 1.91 -2.29
C ALA A 56 22.08 1.51 -2.28
N ARG A 57 22.84 1.96 -1.27
CA ARG A 57 24.25 1.61 -1.08
C ARG A 57 24.45 0.12 -0.84
N LEU A 58 23.69 -0.47 0.07
CA LEU A 58 23.75 -1.90 0.42
C LEU A 58 23.43 -2.79 -0.79
N LEU A 59 22.34 -2.49 -1.50
CA LEU A 59 21.91 -3.30 -2.65
C LEU A 59 22.86 -3.14 -3.84
N THR A 60 23.38 -1.93 -4.10
CA THR A 60 24.37 -1.69 -5.17
C THR A 60 25.65 -2.52 -4.93
N ASN A 61 26.15 -2.56 -3.69
CA ASN A 61 27.33 -3.34 -3.32
C ASN A 61 27.08 -4.86 -3.40
N ASN A 62 25.83 -5.29 -3.38
CA ASN A 62 25.41 -6.70 -3.41
C ASN A 62 24.55 -7.07 -4.64
N LYS A 63 24.52 -6.25 -5.69
CA LYS A 63 23.62 -6.42 -6.84
C LYS A 63 23.70 -7.80 -7.52
N SER A 64 24.87 -8.44 -7.48
CA SER A 64 25.06 -9.80 -8.01
C SER A 64 24.28 -10.89 -7.27
N LYS A 65 23.73 -10.58 -6.09
CA LYS A 65 22.90 -11.49 -5.28
C LYS A 65 21.41 -11.27 -5.47
N LEU A 66 21.00 -10.28 -6.27
CA LEU A 66 19.60 -9.96 -6.54
C LEU A 66 19.17 -10.64 -7.85
N LYS A 67 18.10 -11.41 -7.82
CA LYS A 67 17.51 -12.02 -9.03
C LYS A 67 16.66 -11.02 -9.82
N ARG A 68 15.83 -10.26 -9.11
CA ARG A 68 14.98 -9.19 -9.66
C ARG A 68 15.55 -7.82 -9.33
N SER A 69 15.14 -6.83 -10.08
CA SER A 69 15.62 -5.45 -9.93
C SER A 69 14.93 -4.72 -8.76
N VAL A 70 15.53 -3.59 -8.36
CA VAL A 70 14.93 -2.61 -7.45
C VAL A 70 14.97 -1.23 -8.09
N LYS A 71 13.87 -0.53 -8.10
CA LYS A 71 13.81 0.91 -8.40
C LYS A 71 13.61 1.66 -7.08
N ILE A 72 14.38 2.74 -6.88
CA ILE A 72 14.25 3.61 -5.71
C ILE A 72 13.97 5.01 -6.23
N ALA A 73 12.92 5.65 -5.73
CA ALA A 73 12.49 6.96 -6.21
C ALA A 73 12.16 7.90 -5.04
N TRP A 74 12.57 9.17 -5.15
CA TRP A 74 12.31 10.22 -4.18
C TRP A 74 11.37 11.26 -4.79
N TRP A 75 10.24 11.52 -4.11
CA TRP A 75 9.17 12.36 -4.63
C TRP A 75 9.28 13.80 -4.15
N PRO A 76 9.12 14.83 -5.02
CA PRO A 76 8.76 16.17 -4.61
C PRO A 76 7.24 16.31 -4.46
N GLY A 77 6.81 17.32 -3.71
CA GLY A 77 5.42 17.74 -3.66
C GLY A 77 4.48 16.71 -3.01
N HIS A 78 4.97 15.93 -2.07
CA HIS A 78 4.14 15.05 -1.25
C HIS A 78 3.35 15.88 -0.24
N SER A 79 4.05 16.57 0.64
CA SER A 79 3.43 17.34 1.72
C SER A 79 2.76 18.61 1.21
N THR A 80 3.44 19.39 0.36
CA THR A 80 2.96 20.67 -0.13
C THR A 80 2.14 20.59 -1.41
N GLY A 81 2.35 19.57 -2.24
CA GLY A 81 1.66 19.34 -3.52
C GLY A 81 0.64 18.20 -3.50
N ARG A 82 0.32 17.66 -2.34
CA ARG A 82 -0.64 16.56 -2.13
C ARG A 82 -0.39 15.38 -3.08
N TYR A 83 0.78 14.75 -2.93
CA TYR A 83 1.25 13.56 -3.68
C TYR A 83 1.57 13.84 -5.16
N ALA A 84 1.92 15.06 -5.52
CA ALA A 84 2.17 15.44 -6.91
C ALA A 84 3.25 14.59 -7.59
N GLY A 85 4.38 14.34 -6.91
CA GLY A 85 5.50 13.58 -7.46
C GLY A 85 5.17 12.12 -7.73
N SER A 86 4.59 11.41 -6.76
CA SER A 86 4.19 10.01 -6.90
C SER A 86 3.07 9.85 -7.95
N THR A 87 2.11 10.78 -7.99
CA THR A 87 1.03 10.79 -8.99
C THR A 87 1.59 10.97 -10.41
N TRP A 88 2.48 11.95 -10.60
CA TRP A 88 3.13 12.15 -11.90
C TRP A 88 3.93 10.92 -12.36
N PHE A 89 4.63 10.27 -11.42
CA PHE A 89 5.39 9.06 -11.73
C PHE A 89 4.46 7.90 -12.09
N ALA A 90 3.37 7.72 -11.34
CA ALA A 90 2.35 6.71 -11.63
C ALA A 90 1.75 6.89 -13.03
N ASP A 91 1.40 8.12 -13.43
CA ASP A 91 0.87 8.43 -14.77
C ASP A 91 1.90 8.17 -15.86
N THR A 92 3.12 8.67 -15.66
CA THR A 92 4.18 8.63 -16.70
C THR A 92 4.63 7.20 -16.97
N TYR A 93 4.73 6.37 -15.93
CA TYR A 93 5.23 5.01 -16.01
C TYR A 93 4.15 3.93 -15.80
N ALA A 94 2.88 4.29 -15.93
CA ALA A 94 1.73 3.44 -15.64
C ALA A 94 1.83 2.04 -16.27
N ILE A 95 2.20 1.94 -17.54
CA ILE A 95 2.27 0.67 -18.27
C ILE A 95 3.46 -0.18 -17.82
N ASP A 96 4.61 0.44 -17.52
CA ASP A 96 5.76 -0.29 -16.95
C ASP A 96 5.45 -0.79 -15.53
N LEU A 97 4.84 0.07 -14.71
CA LEU A 97 4.37 -0.29 -13.36
C LEU A 97 3.37 -1.45 -13.40
N ASP A 98 2.37 -1.36 -14.26
CA ASP A 98 1.38 -2.42 -14.45
C ASP A 98 2.01 -3.74 -14.83
N LYS A 99 2.92 -3.72 -15.79
CA LYS A 99 3.53 -4.94 -16.32
C LYS A 99 4.63 -5.51 -15.41
N ASN A 100 5.46 -4.67 -14.80
CA ASN A 100 6.74 -5.07 -14.25
C ASN A 100 6.91 -4.85 -12.75
N CYS A 101 6.17 -3.90 -12.13
CA CYS A 101 6.31 -3.65 -10.70
C CYS A 101 5.62 -4.74 -9.87
N ILE A 102 6.37 -5.39 -8.99
CA ILE A 102 5.89 -6.47 -8.13
C ILE A 102 5.09 -5.90 -6.95
N ALA A 103 5.67 -4.89 -6.29
CA ALA A 103 5.08 -4.18 -5.17
C ALA A 103 5.71 -2.79 -5.07
N GLN A 104 5.00 -1.87 -4.47
CA GLN A 104 5.53 -0.59 -4.02
C GLN A 104 5.68 -0.60 -2.49
N ILE A 105 6.77 -0.01 -2.01
CA ILE A 105 7.16 0.03 -0.60
C ILE A 105 7.38 1.49 -0.26
N ASP A 106 6.50 2.05 0.54
CA ASP A 106 6.64 3.43 0.96
C ASP A 106 7.59 3.54 2.16
N CYS A 107 8.43 4.55 2.19
CA CYS A 107 9.42 4.77 3.23
C CYS A 107 9.24 6.17 3.80
N ASP A 108 8.24 6.29 4.68
CA ASP A 108 7.91 7.53 5.35
C ASP A 108 8.14 7.40 6.86
N SER A 109 8.87 8.36 7.41
CA SER A 109 9.13 8.51 8.85
C SER A 109 9.70 7.28 9.59
N PRO A 110 10.58 6.42 9.01
CA PRO A 110 11.25 5.37 9.78
C PRO A 110 12.28 5.98 10.74
N GLY A 111 12.66 5.23 11.78
CA GLY A 111 13.77 5.62 12.64
C GLY A 111 13.53 6.84 13.51
N CYS A 112 12.27 7.14 13.82
CA CYS A 112 11.93 8.25 14.70
C CYS A 112 12.10 7.85 16.17
N ARG A 113 12.35 8.87 17.00
CA ARG A 113 12.52 8.71 18.44
C ARG A 113 11.27 8.15 19.09
N TRP A 114 11.45 7.13 19.94
CA TRP A 114 10.40 6.38 20.64
C TRP A 114 9.52 5.49 19.73
N ALA A 115 9.82 5.40 18.45
CA ALA A 115 9.13 4.49 17.53
C ALA A 115 9.69 3.07 17.69
N ASP A 116 9.35 2.40 18.78
CA ASP A 116 9.88 1.09 19.18
C ASP A 116 8.90 -0.07 18.94
N THR A 117 7.72 0.21 18.41
CA THR A 117 6.70 -0.77 18.04
C THR A 117 6.37 -0.72 16.54
N PHE A 118 5.66 -1.74 16.04
CA PHE A 118 5.04 -1.78 14.72
C PHE A 118 3.51 -1.94 14.87
N ASN A 119 2.94 -1.32 15.90
CA ASN A 119 1.49 -1.16 16.01
C ASN A 119 1.07 -0.08 15.00
N HIS A 120 -0.11 -0.20 14.42
CA HIS A 120 -0.57 0.69 13.35
C HIS A 120 0.25 0.63 12.05
N LEU A 121 0.86 -0.55 11.75
CA LEU A 121 1.63 -0.77 10.53
C LEU A 121 0.72 -0.71 9.29
N SER A 122 0.95 0.25 8.41
CA SER A 122 0.21 0.32 7.14
C SER A 122 0.61 -0.82 6.22
N CYS A 123 -0.35 -1.70 5.90
CA CYS A 123 -0.13 -2.88 5.07
C CYS A 123 -1.43 -3.32 4.38
N MET A 124 -1.36 -3.64 3.08
CA MET A 124 -2.44 -4.32 2.39
C MET A 124 -2.51 -5.79 2.83
N THR A 125 -3.72 -6.36 2.89
CA THR A 125 -3.98 -7.65 3.52
C THR A 125 -3.24 -8.81 2.87
N GLU A 126 -3.01 -8.78 1.58
CA GLU A 126 -2.22 -9.81 0.88
C GLU A 126 -0.75 -9.85 1.30
N ALA A 127 -0.20 -8.73 1.79
CA ALA A 127 1.19 -8.63 2.24
C ALA A 127 1.36 -8.91 3.74
N GLU A 128 0.28 -9.02 4.52
CA GLU A 128 0.30 -9.10 5.98
C GLU A 128 1.19 -10.24 6.51
N SER A 129 0.99 -11.46 6.03
CA SER A 129 1.78 -12.62 6.46
C SER A 129 3.28 -12.45 6.17
N PHE A 130 3.60 -11.83 5.05
CA PHE A 130 4.96 -11.53 4.64
C PHE A 130 5.64 -10.51 5.57
N VAL A 131 5.01 -9.37 5.81
CA VAL A 131 5.58 -8.32 6.67
C VAL A 131 5.66 -8.76 8.13
N HIS A 132 4.69 -9.54 8.62
CA HIS A 132 4.74 -10.16 9.95
C HIS A 132 5.99 -11.03 10.11
N LYS A 133 6.24 -11.90 9.12
CA LYS A 133 7.44 -12.76 9.14
C LYS A 133 8.71 -11.93 9.17
N ILE A 134 8.86 -10.94 8.29
CA ILE A 134 10.06 -10.10 8.20
C ILE A 134 10.31 -9.34 9.51
N ILE A 135 9.31 -8.67 10.05
CA ILE A 135 9.47 -7.87 11.28
C ILE A 135 9.76 -8.78 12.47
N LYS A 136 9.11 -9.96 12.54
CA LYS A 136 9.42 -10.94 13.59
C LYS A 136 10.85 -11.47 13.51
N ASP A 137 11.31 -11.80 12.31
CA ASP A 137 12.65 -12.36 12.09
C ASP A 137 13.74 -11.31 12.35
N VAL A 138 13.53 -10.05 11.95
CA VAL A 138 14.54 -8.99 12.02
C VAL A 138 14.55 -8.25 13.36
N ALA A 139 13.38 -7.89 13.87
CA ALA A 139 13.22 -7.05 15.05
C ALA A 139 12.72 -7.81 16.28
N ASN A 140 12.29 -9.07 16.13
CA ASN A 140 11.62 -9.87 17.16
C ASN A 140 10.36 -9.20 17.73
N ILE A 141 9.69 -8.37 16.96
CA ILE A 141 8.43 -7.68 17.31
C ILE A 141 7.29 -8.35 16.54
N THR A 142 6.10 -8.41 17.13
CA THR A 142 4.88 -8.84 16.43
C THR A 142 4.15 -7.57 16.00
N PRO A 143 4.03 -7.29 14.69
CA PRO A 143 3.34 -6.09 14.21
C PRO A 143 1.82 -6.23 14.30
N VAL A 144 1.14 -5.09 14.27
CA VAL A 144 -0.32 -5.01 14.07
C VAL A 144 -0.56 -4.23 12.79
N CYS A 145 -1.07 -4.91 11.78
CA CYS A 145 -1.33 -4.33 10.47
C CYS A 145 -2.67 -3.59 10.43
N GLU A 146 -2.67 -2.46 9.76
CA GLU A 146 -3.86 -1.66 9.49
C GLU A 146 -3.97 -1.34 8.00
N ARG A 147 -5.20 -1.11 7.54
CA ARG A 147 -5.44 -0.67 6.17
C ARG A 147 -4.65 0.62 5.89
N PRO A 148 -3.88 0.70 4.78
CA PRO A 148 -3.12 1.89 4.44
C PRO A 148 -3.98 3.15 4.42
N HIS A 149 -3.47 4.21 5.04
CA HIS A 149 -4.06 5.54 4.98
C HIS A 149 -3.83 6.19 3.62
N ARG A 150 -4.51 7.29 3.37
CA ARG A 150 -4.31 8.10 2.18
C ARG A 150 -2.97 8.84 2.25
N ALA A 151 -2.00 8.37 1.46
CA ALA A 151 -0.64 8.91 1.37
C ALA A 151 -0.05 8.69 -0.04
N GLY A 152 1.27 8.79 -0.21
CA GLY A 152 1.95 8.67 -1.49
C GLY A 152 1.73 7.34 -2.20
N ASP A 153 1.57 6.25 -1.46
CA ASP A 153 1.28 4.93 -1.98
C ASP A 153 -0.09 4.82 -2.69
N TYR A 154 -1.04 5.68 -2.35
CA TYR A 154 -2.35 5.75 -3.03
C TYR A 154 -2.25 6.13 -4.51
N ALA A 155 -1.17 6.79 -4.94
CA ALA A 155 -0.94 7.09 -6.34
C ALA A 155 -0.90 5.84 -7.23
N PHE A 156 -0.66 4.66 -6.65
CA PHE A 156 -0.50 3.38 -7.36
C PHE A 156 -1.70 2.42 -7.20
N ASN A 157 -2.70 2.77 -6.39
CA ASN A 157 -3.84 1.89 -6.11
C ASN A 157 -4.69 1.61 -7.35
N ASN A 158 -4.91 2.62 -8.22
CA ASN A 158 -5.67 2.46 -9.46
C ASN A 158 -4.91 1.64 -10.51
N ILE A 159 -3.57 1.52 -10.40
CA ILE A 159 -2.78 0.58 -11.22
C ILE A 159 -2.91 -0.83 -10.66
N GLY A 160 -2.98 -0.97 -9.34
CA GLY A 160 -3.09 -2.24 -8.64
C GLY A 160 -1.73 -2.78 -8.19
N LEU A 161 -0.96 -1.98 -7.46
CA LEU A 161 0.31 -2.40 -6.86
C LEU A 161 0.13 -2.69 -5.38
N SER A 162 0.54 -3.88 -4.92
CA SER A 162 0.60 -4.22 -3.49
C SER A 162 1.48 -3.24 -2.74
N SER A 163 1.03 -2.80 -1.55
CA SER A 163 1.67 -1.76 -0.74
C SER A 163 1.82 -2.17 0.72
N PHE A 164 2.94 -1.76 1.32
CA PHE A 164 3.19 -1.86 2.76
C PHE A 164 4.24 -0.83 3.20
N PHE A 165 4.27 -0.53 4.52
CA PHE A 165 5.21 0.37 5.21
C PHE A 165 5.00 1.88 5.02
N MET A 166 3.91 2.35 4.44
CA MET A 166 3.62 3.79 4.41
C MET A 166 3.78 4.43 5.80
N LEU A 167 3.24 3.79 6.84
CA LEU A 167 3.65 3.98 8.22
C LEU A 167 4.22 2.66 8.72
N SER A 168 5.47 2.66 9.21
CA SER A 168 6.15 1.45 9.67
C SER A 168 6.24 1.41 11.20
N SER A 169 7.34 1.87 11.77
CA SER A 169 7.51 1.91 13.22
C SER A 169 6.84 3.13 13.85
N THR A 170 6.31 2.96 15.06
CA THR A 170 5.64 4.01 15.83
C THR A 170 5.85 3.83 17.33
N MET A 171 5.64 4.91 18.12
CA MET A 171 5.62 4.77 19.57
C MET A 171 4.37 3.99 20.01
N SER A 172 4.49 3.29 21.14
CA SER A 172 3.35 2.56 21.71
C SER A 172 2.24 3.50 22.17
N ASP A 173 1.00 3.01 22.15
CA ASP A 173 -0.15 3.76 22.66
C ASP A 173 -0.03 4.13 24.16
N GLU A 174 0.62 3.27 24.94
CA GLU A 174 0.91 3.50 26.34
C GLU A 174 1.82 4.71 26.51
N LEU A 175 2.95 4.74 25.79
CA LEU A 175 3.89 5.85 25.84
C LEU A 175 3.28 7.14 25.30
N ARG A 176 2.46 7.05 24.23
CA ARG A 176 1.74 8.20 23.67
C ARG A 176 0.80 8.83 24.73
N LYS A 177 0.05 8.00 25.46
CA LYS A 177 -0.83 8.44 26.55
C LYS A 177 -0.05 9.01 27.73
N GLU A 178 1.06 8.37 28.15
CA GLU A 178 1.93 8.86 29.21
C GLU A 178 2.46 10.26 28.91
N LYS A 179 2.88 10.50 27.65
CA LYS A 179 3.34 11.81 27.17
C LYS A 179 2.22 12.83 26.96
N ASN A 180 0.97 12.41 27.09
CA ASN A 180 -0.21 13.22 26.76
C ASN A 180 -0.17 13.75 25.30
N TYR A 181 0.28 12.91 24.35
CA TYR A 181 0.33 13.23 22.94
C TYR A 181 -0.97 12.82 22.23
N TYR A 182 -1.45 13.67 21.33
CA TYR A 182 -2.50 13.28 20.40
C TYR A 182 -1.93 12.40 19.27
N ALA A 183 -2.79 11.65 18.60
CA ALA A 183 -2.38 10.80 17.49
C ALA A 183 -2.02 11.66 16.25
N VAL A 184 -0.91 11.31 15.60
CA VAL A 184 -0.42 11.92 14.36
C VAL A 184 -0.06 10.85 13.35
N GLY A 185 -0.02 11.20 12.07
CA GLY A 185 0.18 10.28 10.96
C GLY A 185 1.62 10.16 10.45
N GLY A 186 2.63 10.59 11.21
CA GLY A 186 4.03 10.52 10.81
C GLY A 186 4.98 10.68 11.98
N CYS A 187 6.28 10.87 11.73
CA CYS A 187 7.34 10.97 12.75
C CYS A 187 7.31 9.88 13.83
N GLY A 188 6.90 8.65 13.47
CA GLY A 188 6.76 7.55 14.43
C GLY A 188 5.76 7.83 15.54
N GLY A 189 4.74 8.64 15.29
CA GLY A 189 3.73 9.05 16.29
C GLY A 189 4.17 10.23 17.15
N ASN A 190 5.28 10.91 16.87
CA ASN A 190 5.74 12.08 17.58
C ASN A 190 4.98 13.33 17.13
N ILE A 191 4.49 14.15 18.09
CA ILE A 191 3.72 15.38 17.82
C ILE A 191 4.53 16.50 17.15
N ALA A 192 5.85 16.35 16.98
CA ALA A 192 6.67 17.24 16.16
C ALA A 192 6.29 17.20 14.68
N TRP A 193 5.58 16.16 14.25
CA TRP A 193 5.12 15.96 12.88
C TRP A 193 4.42 17.20 12.32
N HIS A 194 4.88 17.67 11.15
CA HIS A 194 4.37 18.86 10.44
C HIS A 194 4.52 20.18 11.24
N THR A 195 5.50 20.25 12.15
CA THR A 195 5.79 21.46 12.91
C THR A 195 7.28 21.85 12.79
N GLU A 196 7.61 23.07 13.21
CA GLU A 196 8.99 23.57 13.31
C GLU A 196 9.86 22.81 14.33
N HIS A 197 9.24 21.87 15.09
CA HIS A 197 9.93 21.04 16.07
C HIS A 197 10.37 19.67 15.52
N ASP A 198 10.12 19.40 14.23
CA ASP A 198 10.65 18.20 13.57
C ASP A 198 12.11 18.41 13.19
N LEU A 199 12.97 18.37 14.22
CA LEU A 199 14.41 18.64 14.18
C LEU A 199 15.23 17.36 14.42
N MET A 200 16.57 17.47 14.50
CA MET A 200 17.47 16.31 14.59
C MET A 200 17.20 15.41 15.80
N GLU A 201 16.68 15.92 16.89
CA GLU A 201 16.31 15.15 18.09
C GLU A 201 15.13 14.19 17.87
N ILE A 202 14.41 14.34 16.76
CA ILE A 202 13.35 13.39 16.37
C ILE A 202 13.94 12.12 15.77
N ALA A 203 15.11 12.17 15.15
CA ALA A 203 15.79 10.98 14.66
C ALA A 203 16.39 10.18 15.83
N ASP A 204 16.28 8.85 15.72
CA ASP A 204 16.89 7.88 16.63
C ASP A 204 17.69 6.86 15.83
N LYS A 205 18.99 6.78 16.11
CA LYS A 205 19.91 5.96 15.33
C LYS A 205 19.61 4.46 15.43
N ASP A 206 19.26 3.98 16.61
CA ASP A 206 19.04 2.56 16.85
C ASP A 206 17.73 2.10 16.20
N ASN A 207 16.68 2.93 16.30
CA ASN A 207 15.43 2.72 15.59
C ASN A 207 15.64 2.75 14.07
N LEU A 208 16.40 3.74 13.56
CA LEU A 208 16.69 3.84 12.13
C LEU A 208 17.46 2.63 11.60
N GLU A 209 18.47 2.15 12.34
CA GLU A 209 19.21 0.94 11.98
C GLU A 209 18.32 -0.31 11.97
N ARG A 210 17.41 -0.45 12.93
CA ARG A 210 16.41 -1.52 12.95
C ARG A 210 15.49 -1.45 11.74
N ASP A 211 14.95 -0.27 11.46
CA ASP A 211 14.01 -0.07 10.37
C ASP A 211 14.67 -0.28 9.00
N ILE A 212 15.90 0.22 8.79
CA ILE A 212 16.70 -0.10 7.59
C ILE A 212 16.81 -1.62 7.38
N LYS A 213 17.07 -2.38 8.44
CA LYS A 213 17.14 -3.86 8.35
C LYS A 213 15.81 -4.47 7.93
N VAL A 214 14.69 -3.97 8.45
CA VAL A 214 13.33 -4.42 8.08
C VAL A 214 13.05 -4.13 6.60
N TYR A 215 13.27 -2.90 6.15
CA TYR A 215 13.09 -2.52 4.74
C TYR A 215 14.01 -3.31 3.80
N ALA A 216 15.29 -3.38 4.11
CA ALA A 216 16.28 -4.10 3.30
C ALA A 216 15.94 -5.59 3.19
N SER A 217 15.55 -6.24 4.31
CA SER A 217 15.16 -7.65 4.32
C SER A 217 13.91 -7.90 3.48
N SER A 218 12.91 -7.02 3.56
CA SER A 218 11.70 -7.10 2.73
C SER A 218 12.03 -7.02 1.24
N ILE A 219 12.88 -6.09 0.84
CA ILE A 219 13.29 -5.91 -0.56
C ILE A 219 14.11 -7.10 -1.05
N ILE A 220 15.08 -7.58 -0.26
CA ILE A 220 15.92 -8.72 -0.61
C ILE A 220 15.08 -9.99 -0.79
N GLU A 221 14.08 -10.20 0.07
CA GLU A 221 13.18 -11.34 -0.05
C GLU A 221 12.32 -11.22 -1.33
N LEU A 222 11.72 -10.07 -1.62
CA LEU A 222 10.97 -9.85 -2.86
C LEU A 222 11.84 -10.03 -4.12
N CYS A 223 13.12 -9.65 -4.05
CA CYS A 223 14.03 -9.84 -5.16
C CYS A 223 14.37 -11.30 -5.40
N ASN A 224 14.39 -12.14 -4.36
CA ASN A 224 14.99 -13.48 -4.42
C ASN A 224 14.01 -14.64 -4.21
N CYS A 225 12.82 -14.41 -3.66
CA CYS A 225 11.84 -15.47 -3.42
C CYS A 225 11.50 -16.24 -4.71
N LYS A 226 11.26 -17.54 -4.57
CA LYS A 226 10.79 -18.40 -5.66
C LYS A 226 9.36 -18.03 -6.08
N ILE A 227 8.46 -17.97 -5.09
CA ILE A 227 7.07 -17.52 -5.26
C ILE A 227 6.91 -16.20 -4.51
N LEU A 228 6.23 -15.22 -5.12
CA LEU A 228 5.94 -13.93 -4.49
C LEU A 228 5.09 -14.14 -3.23
N PRO A 229 5.43 -13.47 -2.12
CA PRO A 229 4.88 -13.78 -0.80
C PRO A 229 3.53 -13.11 -0.53
N PHE A 230 2.76 -12.78 -1.56
CA PHE A 230 1.45 -12.14 -1.43
C PHE A 230 0.35 -13.20 -1.42
N ASP A 231 -0.44 -13.21 -0.34
CA ASP A 231 -1.52 -14.17 -0.12
C ASP A 231 -2.90 -13.53 -0.30
N TRP A 232 -3.47 -13.66 -1.47
CA TRP A 232 -4.79 -13.11 -1.82
C TRP A 232 -5.96 -13.75 -1.06
N ARG A 233 -5.74 -14.86 -0.36
CA ARG A 233 -6.75 -15.45 0.54
C ARG A 233 -7.09 -14.49 1.68
N ASN A 234 -6.13 -13.69 2.16
CA ASN A 234 -6.37 -12.66 3.16
C ASN A 234 -7.28 -11.54 2.63
N THR A 235 -7.06 -11.12 1.39
CA THR A 235 -7.92 -10.11 0.71
C THR A 235 -9.34 -10.66 0.48
N VAL A 236 -9.48 -11.93 0.11
CA VAL A 236 -10.81 -12.57 -0.01
C VAL A 236 -11.53 -12.59 1.32
N LYS A 237 -10.82 -12.87 2.42
CA LYS A 237 -11.39 -12.80 3.78
C LYS A 237 -11.83 -11.36 4.13
N GLU A 238 -11.03 -10.35 3.81
CA GLU A 238 -11.42 -8.94 3.96
C GLU A 238 -12.68 -8.63 3.16
N PHE A 239 -12.74 -9.03 1.89
CA PHE A 239 -13.92 -8.83 1.03
C PHE A 239 -15.17 -9.51 1.58
N ASN A 240 -15.05 -10.74 2.07
CA ASN A 240 -16.18 -11.47 2.65
C ASN A 240 -16.73 -10.76 3.89
N ASN A 241 -15.85 -10.31 4.78
CA ASN A 241 -16.24 -9.54 5.96
C ASN A 241 -16.93 -8.23 5.57
N THR A 242 -16.38 -7.52 4.59
CA THR A 242 -16.90 -6.24 4.09
C THR A 242 -18.27 -6.41 3.44
N LEU A 243 -18.44 -7.40 2.56
CA LEU A 243 -19.73 -7.68 1.91
C LEU A 243 -20.81 -8.07 2.91
N ASN A 244 -20.48 -8.89 3.91
CA ASN A 244 -21.42 -9.25 4.97
C ASN A 244 -21.84 -8.04 5.82
N ASN A 245 -20.93 -7.13 6.12
CA ASN A 245 -21.24 -5.87 6.81
C ASN A 245 -22.14 -4.98 5.95
N TYR A 246 -21.82 -4.80 4.67
CA TYR A 246 -22.66 -4.04 3.74
C TYR A 246 -24.05 -4.66 3.55
N GLN A 247 -24.14 -6.00 3.47
CA GLN A 247 -25.45 -6.68 3.41
C GLN A 247 -26.26 -6.44 4.68
N LYS A 248 -25.63 -6.51 5.84
CA LYS A 248 -26.30 -6.21 7.12
C LYS A 248 -26.82 -4.79 7.16
N ASN A 249 -26.02 -3.82 6.73
CA ASN A 249 -26.34 -2.39 6.82
C ASN A 249 -27.38 -1.97 5.75
N SER A 250 -27.34 -2.57 4.55
CA SER A 250 -28.34 -2.33 3.51
C SER A 250 -29.69 -3.00 3.79
N GLY A 251 -29.75 -4.01 4.67
CA GLY A 251 -30.97 -4.75 4.98
C GLY A 251 -31.65 -5.29 3.72
N ASP A 252 -32.96 -5.03 3.59
CA ASP A 252 -33.77 -5.41 2.43
C ASP A 252 -33.68 -4.41 1.25
N HIS A 253 -32.94 -3.33 1.40
CA HIS A 253 -32.82 -2.32 0.35
C HIS A 253 -32.00 -2.79 -0.84
N PHE A 254 -30.96 -3.61 -0.61
CA PHE A 254 -30.11 -4.16 -1.67
C PHE A 254 -29.58 -5.56 -1.29
N ASP A 255 -29.58 -6.48 -2.26
CA ASP A 255 -29.16 -7.88 -2.07
C ASP A 255 -27.75 -8.09 -2.68
N LEU A 256 -26.78 -8.42 -1.83
CA LEU A 256 -25.38 -8.73 -2.21
C LEU A 256 -25.12 -10.25 -2.34
N LYS A 257 -26.14 -11.10 -2.21
CA LYS A 257 -26.01 -12.57 -2.21
C LYS A 257 -25.21 -13.10 -3.41
N ILE A 258 -25.51 -12.59 -4.63
CA ILE A 258 -24.81 -12.99 -5.86
C ILE A 258 -23.31 -12.64 -5.79
N SER A 259 -22.96 -11.49 -5.21
CA SER A 259 -21.56 -11.07 -5.02
C SER A 259 -20.85 -12.00 -4.03
N ILE A 260 -21.50 -12.35 -2.92
CA ILE A 260 -20.97 -13.24 -1.89
C ILE A 260 -20.78 -14.66 -2.45
N GLU A 261 -21.76 -15.19 -3.17
CA GLU A 261 -21.67 -16.51 -3.81
C GLU A 261 -20.52 -16.56 -4.83
N LYS A 262 -20.35 -15.48 -5.61
CA LYS A 262 -19.26 -15.37 -6.59
C LYS A 262 -17.89 -15.32 -5.90
N LEU A 263 -17.78 -14.59 -4.78
CA LEU A 263 -16.57 -14.54 -3.98
C LEU A 263 -16.20 -15.91 -3.40
N HIS A 264 -17.17 -16.69 -2.89
CA HIS A 264 -16.93 -18.04 -2.40
C HIS A 264 -16.47 -19.01 -3.50
N GLN A 265 -16.98 -18.84 -4.74
CA GLN A 265 -16.46 -19.61 -5.89
C GLN A 265 -14.98 -19.28 -6.14
N PHE A 266 -14.61 -18.00 -6.11
CA PHE A 266 -13.22 -17.58 -6.27
C PHE A 266 -12.33 -18.10 -5.14
N GLU A 267 -12.76 -17.99 -3.88
CA GLU A 267 -12.04 -18.48 -2.69
C GLU A 267 -11.61 -19.94 -2.83
N LYS A 268 -12.54 -20.81 -3.30
CA LYS A 268 -12.24 -22.21 -3.51
C LYS A 268 -11.11 -22.41 -4.53
N LEU A 269 -11.21 -21.79 -5.69
CA LEU A 269 -10.23 -21.92 -6.76
C LEU A 269 -8.88 -21.30 -6.37
N LEU A 270 -8.90 -20.20 -5.62
CA LEU A 270 -7.71 -19.55 -5.11
C LEU A 270 -6.96 -20.45 -4.10
N ASN A 271 -7.67 -21.16 -3.24
CA ASN A 271 -7.07 -22.16 -2.33
C ASN A 271 -6.39 -23.29 -3.11
N ASP A 272 -7.05 -23.80 -4.16
CA ASP A 272 -6.47 -24.83 -5.03
C ASP A 272 -5.23 -24.30 -5.77
N PHE A 273 -5.26 -23.06 -6.26
CA PHE A 273 -4.10 -22.39 -6.88
C PHE A 273 -2.90 -22.33 -5.94
N TYR A 274 -3.06 -21.80 -4.72
CA TYR A 274 -1.95 -21.72 -3.76
C TYR A 274 -1.45 -23.11 -3.36
N SER A 275 -2.34 -24.06 -3.13
CA SER A 275 -1.94 -25.45 -2.85
C SER A 275 -1.11 -26.06 -3.99
N ASN A 276 -1.47 -25.78 -5.23
CA ASN A 276 -0.71 -26.25 -6.39
C ASN A 276 0.64 -25.54 -6.55
N ALA A 277 0.70 -24.23 -6.27
CA ALA A 277 1.94 -23.47 -6.31
C ALA A 277 2.93 -23.89 -5.20
N GLU A 278 2.43 -24.10 -3.97
CA GLU A 278 3.21 -24.57 -2.83
C GLU A 278 3.77 -25.98 -3.01
N ASN A 279 3.09 -26.83 -3.79
CA ASN A 279 3.49 -28.22 -4.08
C ASN A 279 4.21 -28.37 -5.43
N ASP A 280 4.71 -27.27 -6.00
CA ASP A 280 5.47 -27.23 -7.27
C ASP A 280 4.69 -27.86 -8.47
N LYS A 281 3.35 -27.80 -8.46
CA LYS A 281 2.52 -28.26 -9.58
C LYS A 281 2.27 -27.17 -10.63
N ILE A 282 2.64 -25.94 -10.32
CA ILE A 282 2.62 -24.77 -11.22
C ILE A 282 4.04 -24.23 -11.28
N GLU A 283 4.51 -23.91 -12.47
CA GLU A 283 5.80 -23.26 -12.64
C GLU A 283 5.86 -21.91 -11.89
N ALA A 284 6.97 -21.63 -11.21
CA ALA A 284 7.10 -20.45 -10.37
C ALA A 284 6.89 -19.14 -11.16
N SER A 285 7.29 -19.09 -12.43
CA SER A 285 7.05 -17.96 -13.32
C SER A 285 5.57 -17.69 -13.55
N ASP A 286 4.78 -18.76 -13.76
CA ASP A 286 3.34 -18.66 -13.97
C ASP A 286 2.62 -18.30 -12.67
N ALA A 287 2.99 -18.91 -11.55
CA ALA A 287 2.43 -18.56 -10.25
C ALA A 287 2.68 -17.07 -9.92
N ASN A 288 3.90 -16.58 -10.14
CA ASN A 288 4.25 -15.17 -9.90
C ASN A 288 3.49 -14.22 -10.83
N ARG A 289 3.31 -14.59 -12.11
CA ARG A 289 2.51 -13.83 -13.07
C ARG A 289 1.06 -13.72 -12.57
N ILE A 290 0.45 -14.82 -12.19
CA ILE A 290 -0.93 -14.87 -11.66
C ILE A 290 -1.05 -14.02 -10.40
N ILE A 291 -0.12 -14.14 -9.44
CA ILE A 291 -0.12 -13.33 -8.21
C ILE A 291 -0.08 -11.82 -8.53
N MET A 292 0.74 -11.40 -9.50
CA MET A 292 0.81 -10.00 -9.92
C MET A 292 -0.47 -9.56 -10.66
N GLU A 293 -1.05 -10.39 -11.52
CA GLU A 293 -2.28 -10.07 -12.25
C GLU A 293 -3.48 -9.98 -11.31
N LEU A 294 -3.54 -10.82 -10.26
CA LEU A 294 -4.54 -10.68 -9.18
C LEU A 294 -4.45 -9.32 -8.49
N ALA A 295 -3.24 -8.78 -8.25
CA ALA A 295 -3.07 -7.43 -7.72
C ALA A 295 -3.74 -6.38 -8.60
N ARG A 296 -3.58 -6.48 -9.92
CA ARG A 296 -4.15 -5.54 -10.91
C ARG A 296 -5.68 -5.54 -10.92
N ILE A 297 -6.29 -6.61 -10.43
CA ILE A 297 -7.76 -6.77 -10.35
C ILE A 297 -8.27 -6.39 -8.96
N LEU A 298 -7.67 -6.96 -7.91
CA LEU A 298 -8.24 -6.91 -6.56
C LEU A 298 -7.94 -5.60 -5.83
N ILE A 299 -6.76 -5.00 -6.04
CA ILE A 299 -6.41 -3.74 -5.38
C ILE A 299 -7.27 -2.57 -5.87
N PRO A 300 -7.44 -2.32 -7.18
CA PRO A 300 -8.36 -1.28 -7.64
C PRO A 300 -9.82 -1.52 -7.20
N LEU A 301 -10.23 -2.78 -7.06
CA LEU A 301 -11.55 -3.11 -6.55
C LEU A 301 -11.73 -2.73 -5.07
N ASN A 302 -10.67 -2.90 -4.27
CA ASN A 302 -10.65 -2.63 -2.83
C ASN A 302 -10.38 -1.18 -2.47
N PHE A 303 -9.56 -0.47 -3.26
CA PHE A 303 -8.98 0.82 -2.89
C PHE A 303 -9.37 1.98 -3.82
N SER A 304 -10.18 1.74 -4.88
CA SER A 304 -10.47 2.77 -5.88
C SER A 304 -11.95 2.82 -6.26
N ARG A 305 -12.49 4.04 -6.36
CA ARG A 305 -13.80 4.29 -6.98
C ARG A 305 -13.68 4.44 -8.48
N ASP A 306 -12.65 5.14 -8.92
CA ASP A 306 -12.39 5.46 -10.32
C ASP A 306 -11.75 4.30 -11.10
N PRO A 307 -11.76 4.36 -12.44
CA PRO A 307 -11.17 3.32 -13.28
C PRO A 307 -9.65 3.22 -13.12
N ARG A 308 -9.08 2.16 -13.68
CA ARG A 308 -7.61 1.99 -13.77
C ARG A 308 -6.97 3.13 -14.55
N PHE A 309 -5.73 3.47 -14.17
CA PHE A 309 -4.92 4.55 -14.77
C PHE A 309 -5.51 5.96 -14.61
N THR A 310 -6.33 6.15 -13.59
CA THR A 310 -6.80 7.44 -13.10
C THR A 310 -6.48 7.56 -11.62
N HIS A 311 -6.88 8.64 -10.96
CA HIS A 311 -6.67 8.85 -9.53
C HIS A 311 -7.96 9.24 -8.84
N ASP A 312 -8.21 8.62 -7.69
CA ASP A 312 -9.27 9.05 -6.78
C ASP A 312 -8.89 10.34 -6.05
N SER A 313 -9.86 11.07 -5.58
CA SER A 313 -9.66 12.22 -4.71
C SER A 313 -8.87 11.82 -3.46
N ALA A 314 -8.04 12.73 -2.93
CA ALA A 314 -7.20 12.50 -1.75
C ALA A 314 -8.00 12.49 -0.45
N VAL A 315 -8.96 11.57 -0.33
CA VAL A 315 -9.81 11.34 0.84
C VAL A 315 -9.77 9.86 1.23
N PRO A 316 -10.03 9.51 2.49
CA PRO A 316 -10.16 8.11 2.89
C PRO A 316 -11.22 7.38 2.08
N ILE A 317 -10.89 6.16 1.63
CA ILE A 317 -11.79 5.31 0.84
C ILE A 317 -12.01 4.01 1.63
N PRO A 318 -13.28 3.63 1.92
CA PRO A 318 -13.58 2.38 2.61
C PRO A 318 -13.26 1.15 1.75
N PRO A 319 -13.15 -0.05 2.33
CA PRO A 319 -13.02 -1.27 1.57
C PRO A 319 -14.19 -1.47 0.61
N LEU A 320 -13.91 -2.00 -0.59
CA LEU A 320 -14.92 -2.19 -1.64
C LEU A 320 -15.82 -0.95 -1.84
N PRO A 321 -15.24 0.21 -2.17
CA PRO A 321 -15.94 1.50 -2.13
C PRO A 321 -17.14 1.58 -3.08
N ILE A 322 -17.22 0.67 -4.06
CA ILE A 322 -18.35 0.51 -4.97
C ILE A 322 -19.65 0.10 -4.27
N PHE A 323 -19.56 -0.38 -3.03
CA PHE A 323 -20.70 -0.77 -2.20
C PHE A 323 -20.90 0.15 -0.99
N SER A 324 -20.08 1.20 -0.81
CA SER A 324 -20.15 2.06 0.40
C SER A 324 -21.51 2.70 0.66
N LEU A 325 -22.32 2.90 -0.37
CA LEU A 325 -23.70 3.38 -0.21
C LEU A 325 -24.60 2.43 0.62
N CYS A 326 -24.21 1.17 0.81
CA CYS A 326 -24.92 0.25 1.70
C CYS A 326 -24.94 0.75 3.16
N ASP A 327 -23.93 1.48 3.59
CA ASP A 327 -23.85 2.06 4.94
C ASP A 327 -24.74 3.29 5.12
N GLU A 328 -25.13 3.93 4.02
CA GLU A 328 -25.83 5.21 4.01
C GLU A 328 -27.35 5.10 3.76
N PHE A 329 -27.89 3.90 3.53
CA PHE A 329 -29.29 3.73 3.11
C PHE A 329 -30.32 4.37 4.03
N ASN A 330 -30.07 4.34 5.34
CA ASN A 330 -30.96 4.94 6.33
C ASN A 330 -30.96 6.48 6.31
N GLU A 331 -29.97 7.09 5.67
CA GLU A 331 -29.78 8.54 5.56
C GLU A 331 -30.20 9.07 4.18
N ILE A 332 -30.41 8.16 3.20
CA ILE A 332 -30.78 8.54 1.82
C ILE A 332 -32.27 9.00 1.79
N PRO A 333 -32.56 10.19 1.31
CA PRO A 333 -33.96 10.63 1.09
C PRO A 333 -34.73 9.65 0.20
N THR A 334 -36.00 9.41 0.54
CA THR A 334 -36.82 8.36 -0.10
C THR A 334 -36.92 8.52 -1.63
N ASP A 335 -36.92 9.73 -2.13
CA ASP A 335 -36.94 10.06 -3.57
C ASP A 335 -35.61 9.79 -4.27
N LEU A 336 -34.50 9.65 -3.53
CA LEU A 336 -33.15 9.35 -4.06
C LEU A 336 -32.77 7.86 -3.96
N VAL A 337 -33.51 7.04 -3.23
CA VAL A 337 -33.22 5.61 -3.04
C VAL A 337 -33.07 4.86 -4.37
N GLY A 338 -33.86 5.17 -5.37
CA GLY A 338 -33.77 4.56 -6.70
C GLY A 338 -32.43 4.82 -7.38
N PHE A 339 -31.85 6.01 -7.23
CA PHE A 339 -30.53 6.35 -7.78
C PHE A 339 -29.41 5.58 -7.04
N ALA A 340 -29.49 5.50 -5.72
CA ALA A 340 -28.55 4.74 -4.91
C ALA A 340 -28.55 3.24 -5.29
N LYS A 341 -29.73 2.63 -5.43
CA LYS A 341 -29.86 1.25 -5.91
C LYS A 341 -29.23 1.06 -7.29
N ASN A 342 -29.42 1.97 -8.23
CA ASN A 342 -28.78 1.89 -9.55
C ASN A 342 -27.25 1.97 -9.46
N GLN A 343 -26.69 2.78 -8.56
CA GLN A 343 -25.24 2.82 -8.35
C GLN A 343 -24.73 1.49 -7.78
N LEU A 344 -25.42 0.89 -6.82
CA LEU A 344 -25.07 -0.41 -6.26
C LEU A 344 -25.16 -1.54 -7.29
N VAL A 345 -26.15 -1.52 -8.21
CA VAL A 345 -26.20 -2.47 -9.33
C VAL A 345 -24.97 -2.35 -10.22
N ARG A 346 -24.52 -1.14 -10.54
CA ARG A 346 -23.29 -0.91 -11.29
C ARG A 346 -22.06 -1.42 -10.53
N GLY A 347 -22.01 -1.14 -9.22
CA GLY A 347 -20.98 -1.65 -8.32
C GLY A 347 -20.93 -3.19 -8.30
N GLN A 348 -22.09 -3.83 -8.18
CA GLN A 348 -22.22 -5.29 -8.21
C GLN A 348 -21.75 -5.89 -9.54
N ASN A 349 -22.11 -5.27 -10.67
CA ASN A 349 -21.63 -5.70 -11.99
C ASN A 349 -20.11 -5.57 -12.11
N ARG A 350 -19.53 -4.45 -11.62
CA ARG A 350 -18.06 -4.24 -11.59
C ARG A 350 -17.39 -5.32 -10.72
N PHE A 351 -17.92 -5.61 -9.54
CA PHE A 351 -17.41 -6.63 -8.63
C PHE A 351 -17.43 -8.02 -9.28
N ILE A 352 -18.59 -8.45 -9.79
CA ILE A 352 -18.76 -9.77 -10.41
C ILE A 352 -17.84 -9.92 -11.63
N SER A 353 -17.71 -8.88 -12.46
CA SER A 353 -16.80 -8.88 -13.61
C SER A 353 -15.34 -9.05 -13.17
N ALA A 354 -14.90 -8.32 -12.16
CA ALA A 354 -13.54 -8.42 -11.62
C ALA A 354 -13.27 -9.80 -11.02
N ILE A 355 -14.19 -10.33 -10.21
CA ILE A 355 -14.04 -11.67 -9.62
C ILE A 355 -14.06 -12.77 -10.69
N ASN A 356 -14.86 -12.63 -11.77
CA ASN A 356 -14.81 -13.56 -12.89
C ASN A 356 -13.44 -13.55 -13.61
N GLN A 357 -12.81 -12.37 -13.77
CA GLN A 357 -11.44 -12.27 -14.30
C GLN A 357 -10.44 -12.97 -13.37
N ALA A 358 -10.54 -12.74 -12.06
CA ALA A 358 -9.69 -13.41 -11.06
C ALA A 358 -9.88 -14.94 -11.06
N ILE A 359 -11.12 -15.44 -11.18
CA ILE A 359 -11.42 -16.86 -11.34
C ILE A 359 -10.71 -17.43 -12.57
N HIS A 360 -10.81 -16.74 -13.72
CA HIS A 360 -10.18 -17.21 -14.97
C HIS A 360 -8.65 -17.31 -14.87
N LEU A 361 -8.01 -16.46 -14.07
CA LEU A 361 -6.56 -16.52 -13.85
C LEU A 361 -6.11 -17.74 -13.03
N VAL A 362 -6.91 -18.17 -12.07
CA VAL A 362 -6.54 -19.25 -11.12
C VAL A 362 -7.12 -20.61 -11.50
N SER A 363 -7.95 -20.67 -12.57
CA SER A 363 -8.52 -21.90 -13.11
C SER A 363 -7.61 -22.48 -14.21
#